data_76523b9bf67509f19377770334d82dbf
#
_entry.id   76523b9bf67509f19377770334d82dbf
#
_cell.length_a   1.000
_cell.length_b   1.000
_cell.length_c   1.000
_cell.angle_alpha   90.00
_cell.angle_beta   90.00
_cell.angle_gamma   90.00
#
_symmetry.space_group_name_H-M   'P 1'
#
loop_
_entity.id
_entity.type
_entity.pdbx_description
1 polymer ?
#
loop_
_entity_poly.entity_id
_entity_poly.type
_entity_poly.pdbx_seq_one_letter_code
_entity_poly.pdbx_strand_id
1 'polypeptide(L)'
;YLEEIQVHEQQEWDFEYVHQKTGEHRWFHNVAMGSEVNGKKKYILVLSDRTSDRKMNQALSEAVRAAETANKAKSTFLSNMSHDIRTPMNAIIGFTTLAVSNIDDKERVRDYLGKILSSSNHLLSLINDILDMSRIESGKIHLEETEVSLSEVLHDLKTIISGQIHAKQLELYMDVMDVTNEDVYCDKTRLNQVLLNLLSNAIKFTPAGGTVSVRLREYPGTQRGCELYEIRVKDNGIGMSQKFVQKIFSPFERERTSTVSRTQGTGLGMAITKNIVDMMGGTIEVQTEQGKGTEFIIRLPLRIQPENHRIEKIAELEGLKALVVDDDFNTCDSVTKMLVKVGMRSEWTLSGKEAV
;
A
#
# COMPACT_ATOMS: atom_id res chain seq x y z
N TYR A 1 26.82 23.58 49.08
CA TYR A 1 27.18 24.24 47.83
C TYR A 1 27.45 25.74 48.01
N LEU A 2 26.57 26.54 48.68
CA LEU A 2 26.80 27.99 48.87
C LEU A 2 27.94 28.32 49.84
N GLU A 3 28.24 27.44 50.79
CA GLU A 3 29.31 27.61 51.80
C GLU A 3 30.69 27.40 51.19
N GLU A 4 30.81 26.73 50.06
CA GLU A 4 32.08 26.47 49.37
C GLU A 4 32.55 27.59 48.47
N ILE A 5 31.63 28.54 48.14
CA ILE A 5 31.94 29.69 47.27
C ILE A 5 32.80 30.69 48.00
N GLN A 6 34.00 30.95 47.45
CA GLN A 6 34.92 31.97 48.01
C GLN A 6 34.42 33.38 47.67
N VAL A 7 34.92 34.38 48.44
CA VAL A 7 34.61 35.79 48.19
C VAL A 7 35.22 36.18 46.82
N HIS A 8 34.38 36.78 45.96
CA HIS A 8 34.68 37.14 44.54
C HIS A 8 34.74 35.93 43.57
N GLU A 9 34.36 34.74 43.98
CA GLU A 9 34.24 33.61 43.09
C GLU A 9 32.79 33.50 42.56
N GLN A 10 32.66 33.17 41.26
CA GLN A 10 31.39 32.93 40.59
C GLN A 10 31.28 31.43 40.27
N GLN A 11 30.17 30.84 40.61
CA GLN A 11 29.82 29.45 40.24
C GLN A 11 28.51 29.44 39.50
N GLU A 12 28.44 28.58 38.48
CA GLU A 12 27.26 28.42 37.61
C GLU A 12 26.87 26.94 37.58
N TRP A 13 25.59 26.66 37.63
CA TRP A 13 25.06 25.33 37.47
C TRP A 13 23.62 25.33 36.99
N ASP A 14 23.24 24.30 36.28
CA ASP A 14 21.87 24.05 35.85
C ASP A 14 21.24 23.00 36.75
N PHE A 15 19.93 23.12 37.02
CA PHE A 15 19.17 22.09 37.67
C PHE A 15 17.75 22.00 37.12
N GLU A 16 17.18 20.81 37.21
CA GLU A 16 15.81 20.53 36.89
C GLU A 16 14.96 20.52 38.16
N TYR A 17 13.86 21.24 38.12
CA TYR A 17 12.85 21.25 39.19
C TYR A 17 11.56 20.61 38.67
N VAL A 18 11.06 19.62 39.42
CA VAL A 18 9.77 18.99 39.12
C VAL A 18 8.74 19.47 40.15
N HIS A 19 7.71 20.16 39.67
CA HIS A 19 6.69 20.67 40.55
C HIS A 19 5.84 19.52 41.11
N GLN A 20 5.87 19.32 42.43
CA GLN A 20 5.31 18.11 43.08
C GLN A 20 3.82 17.87 42.85
N LYS A 21 3.00 18.94 42.65
CA LYS A 21 1.54 18.82 42.48
C LYS A 21 1.13 18.69 41.01
N THR A 22 1.87 19.31 40.09
CA THR A 22 1.49 19.34 38.67
C THR A 22 2.35 18.42 37.81
N GLY A 23 3.48 17.91 38.32
CA GLY A 23 4.46 17.14 37.54
C GLY A 23 5.19 17.99 36.49
N GLU A 24 5.05 19.31 36.52
CA GLU A 24 5.68 20.18 35.54
C GLU A 24 7.18 20.25 35.75
N HIS A 25 7.94 20.00 34.69
CA HIS A 25 9.39 20.09 34.66
C HIS A 25 9.82 21.49 34.29
N ARG A 26 10.66 22.14 35.13
CA ARG A 26 11.28 23.44 34.88
C ARG A 26 12.78 23.36 35.02
N TRP A 27 13.48 24.05 34.14
CA TRP A 27 14.93 24.09 34.11
C TRP A 27 15.41 25.50 34.49
N PHE A 28 16.28 25.56 35.48
CA PHE A 28 16.85 26.82 35.96
C PHE A 28 18.37 26.83 35.75
N HIS A 29 18.86 27.98 35.29
CA HIS A 29 20.25 28.30 35.28
C HIS A 29 20.55 29.22 36.46
N ASN A 30 21.46 28.81 37.34
CA ASN A 30 21.84 29.54 38.52
C ASN A 30 23.23 30.08 38.40
N VAL A 31 23.41 31.33 38.84
CA VAL A 31 24.70 31.95 39.03
C VAL A 31 24.78 32.44 40.46
N ALA A 32 25.76 31.94 41.20
CA ALA A 32 26.04 32.39 42.56
C ALA A 32 27.38 33.10 42.65
N MET A 33 27.38 34.22 43.35
CA MET A 33 28.61 35.02 43.58
C MET A 33 28.76 35.30 45.07
N GLY A 34 29.92 35.00 45.63
CA GLY A 34 30.29 35.37 46.99
C GLY A 34 30.80 36.82 47.07
N SER A 35 30.28 37.59 48.03
CA SER A 35 30.71 38.97 48.31
C SER A 35 30.88 39.15 49.82
N GLU A 36 31.76 40.08 50.25
CA GLU A 36 31.94 40.44 51.64
C GLU A 36 31.41 41.87 51.87
N VAL A 37 30.48 41.99 52.81
CA VAL A 37 29.88 43.30 53.20
C VAL A 37 29.93 43.42 54.73
N ASN A 38 30.68 44.43 55.23
CA ASN A 38 30.83 44.68 56.68
C ASN A 38 31.40 43.44 57.43
N GLY A 39 32.42 42.80 56.89
CA GLY A 39 33.07 41.59 57.48
C GLY A 39 32.20 40.34 57.52
N LYS A 40 31.08 40.31 56.82
CA LYS A 40 30.19 39.14 56.69
C LYS A 40 30.11 38.68 55.27
N LYS A 41 30.29 37.38 55.02
CA LYS A 41 30.07 36.78 53.72
C LYS A 41 28.60 36.88 53.32
N LYS A 42 28.33 37.38 52.13
CA LYS A 42 27.01 37.40 51.50
C LYS A 42 27.09 36.71 50.14
N TYR A 43 25.98 36.11 49.76
CA TYR A 43 25.87 35.46 48.44
C TYR A 43 24.78 36.16 47.63
N ILE A 44 25.08 36.40 46.36
CA ILE A 44 24.09 36.85 45.39
C ILE A 44 23.78 35.65 44.53
N LEU A 45 22.51 35.26 44.46
CA LEU A 45 22.04 34.15 43.62
C LEU A 45 21.12 34.72 42.57
N VAL A 46 21.44 34.48 41.32
CA VAL A 46 20.59 34.82 40.16
C VAL A 46 20.02 33.52 39.63
N LEU A 47 18.71 33.42 39.63
CA LEU A 47 17.95 32.31 39.03
C LEU A 47 17.38 32.79 37.70
N SER A 48 17.69 32.05 36.63
CA SER A 48 17.07 32.27 35.31
C SER A 48 16.26 31.04 34.91
N ASP A 49 14.97 31.18 34.70
CA ASP A 49 14.12 30.11 34.14
C ASP A 49 14.43 29.94 32.65
N ARG A 50 15.02 28.82 32.30
CA ARG A 50 15.40 28.43 30.95
C ARG A 50 14.45 27.37 30.34
N THR A 51 13.32 27.12 30.98
CA THR A 51 12.36 26.08 30.56
C THR A 51 11.89 26.31 29.13
N SER A 52 11.51 27.55 28.80
CA SER A 52 11.05 27.93 27.45
C SER A 52 12.15 27.76 26.41
N ASP A 53 13.36 28.27 26.71
CA ASP A 53 14.52 28.17 25.79
C ASP A 53 14.90 26.72 25.51
N ARG A 54 14.85 25.87 26.55
CA ARG A 54 15.18 24.45 26.43
C ARG A 54 14.13 23.67 25.65
N LYS A 55 12.84 23.90 25.89
CA LYS A 55 11.73 23.33 25.11
C LYS A 55 11.83 23.76 23.63
N MET A 56 12.10 25.04 23.38
CA MET A 56 12.26 25.56 22.03
C MET A 56 13.46 24.94 21.30
N ASN A 57 14.61 24.85 21.96
CA ASN A 57 15.81 24.23 21.39
C ASN A 57 15.62 22.73 21.12
N GLN A 58 14.89 22.02 22.00
CA GLN A 58 14.55 20.62 21.78
C GLN A 58 13.62 20.47 20.57
N ALA A 59 12.53 21.24 20.48
CA ALA A 59 11.62 21.24 19.35
C ALA A 59 12.33 21.60 18.04
N LEU A 60 13.23 22.58 18.08
CA LEU A 60 14.06 22.95 16.93
C LEU A 60 14.99 21.81 16.50
N SER A 61 15.66 21.16 17.46
CA SER A 61 16.54 20.03 17.19
C SER A 61 15.77 18.85 16.58
N GLU A 62 14.57 18.54 17.10
CA GLU A 62 13.69 17.52 16.55
C GLU A 62 13.23 17.87 15.12
N ALA A 63 12.86 19.14 14.88
CA ALA A 63 12.45 19.61 13.55
C ALA A 63 13.61 19.55 12.55
N VAL A 64 14.81 19.97 12.92
CA VAL A 64 16.01 19.87 12.09
C VAL A 64 16.32 18.41 11.75
N ARG A 65 16.29 17.52 12.73
CA ARG A 65 16.54 16.10 12.53
C ARG A 65 15.50 15.44 11.62
N ALA A 66 14.23 15.82 11.75
CA ALA A 66 13.17 15.38 10.85
C ALA A 66 13.40 15.87 9.42
N ALA A 67 13.74 17.16 9.25
CA ALA A 67 14.05 17.76 7.95
C ALA A 67 15.29 17.13 7.28
N GLU A 68 16.34 16.86 8.03
CA GLU A 68 17.55 16.19 7.53
C GLU A 68 17.23 14.74 7.06
N THR A 69 16.43 14.03 7.84
CA THR A 69 16.00 12.67 7.49
C THR A 69 15.18 12.68 6.20
N ALA A 70 14.23 13.60 6.07
CA ALA A 70 13.41 13.78 4.86
C ALA A 70 14.27 14.17 3.65
N ASN A 71 15.24 15.08 3.82
CA ASN A 71 16.14 15.51 2.74
C ASN A 71 17.08 14.38 2.28
N LYS A 72 17.59 13.57 3.22
CA LYS A 72 18.40 12.38 2.91
C LYS A 72 17.59 11.34 2.15
N ALA A 73 16.34 11.09 2.55
CA ALA A 73 15.42 10.21 1.85
C ALA A 73 15.17 10.72 0.42
N LYS A 74 14.92 12.02 0.24
CA LYS A 74 14.73 12.66 -1.08
C LYS A 74 15.97 12.55 -1.96
N SER A 75 17.17 12.76 -1.41
CA SER A 75 18.43 12.63 -2.17
C SER A 75 18.70 11.19 -2.61
N THR A 76 18.46 10.22 -1.72
CA THR A 76 18.55 8.79 -2.04
C THR A 76 17.54 8.42 -3.12
N PHE A 77 16.32 8.96 -3.06
CA PHE A 77 15.29 8.81 -4.09
C PHE A 77 15.79 9.24 -5.47
N LEU A 78 16.26 10.49 -5.60
CA LEU A 78 16.72 11.02 -6.89
C LEU A 78 17.88 10.20 -7.47
N SER A 79 18.78 9.72 -6.62
CA SER A 79 19.88 8.85 -7.03
C SER A 79 19.38 7.50 -7.56
N ASN A 80 18.47 6.85 -6.81
CA ASN A 80 17.90 5.56 -7.21
C ASN A 80 17.07 5.70 -8.49
N MET A 81 16.26 6.75 -8.61
CA MET A 81 15.47 7.03 -9.82
C MET A 81 16.33 7.24 -11.05
N SER A 82 17.44 7.98 -10.91
CA SER A 82 18.39 8.16 -12.01
C SER A 82 18.96 6.83 -12.49
N HIS A 83 19.26 5.92 -11.56
CA HIS A 83 19.75 4.58 -11.90
C HIS A 83 18.65 3.73 -12.58
N ASP A 84 17.44 3.72 -12.00
CA ASP A 84 16.34 2.88 -12.46
C ASP A 84 15.75 3.36 -13.82
N ILE A 85 15.87 4.64 -14.14
CA ILE A 85 15.58 5.20 -15.48
C ILE A 85 16.68 4.86 -16.47
N ARG A 86 17.96 4.96 -16.06
CA ARG A 86 19.10 4.72 -16.95
C ARG A 86 19.16 3.28 -17.46
N THR A 87 18.81 2.31 -16.62
CA THR A 87 18.87 0.89 -16.95
C THR A 87 18.00 0.51 -18.16
N PRO A 88 16.67 0.78 -18.17
CA PRO A 88 15.83 0.51 -19.33
C PRO A 88 16.19 1.39 -20.54
N MET A 89 16.61 2.64 -20.34
CA MET A 89 17.10 3.49 -21.44
C MET A 89 18.31 2.87 -22.15
N ASN A 90 19.32 2.43 -21.40
CA ASN A 90 20.49 1.77 -21.96
C ASN A 90 20.14 0.46 -22.67
N ALA A 91 19.14 -0.30 -22.13
CA ALA A 91 18.65 -1.49 -22.79
C ALA A 91 17.95 -1.16 -24.12
N ILE A 92 17.10 -0.13 -24.17
CA ILE A 92 16.48 0.33 -25.42
C ILE A 92 17.53 0.71 -26.44
N ILE A 93 18.50 1.56 -26.08
CA ILE A 93 19.58 1.99 -26.96
C ILE A 93 20.42 0.79 -27.46
N GLY A 94 20.82 -0.10 -26.54
CA GLY A 94 21.62 -1.27 -26.87
C GLY A 94 20.93 -2.25 -27.80
N PHE A 95 19.67 -2.59 -27.52
CA PHE A 95 18.89 -3.49 -28.39
C PHE A 95 18.55 -2.86 -29.74
N THR A 96 18.34 -1.53 -29.79
CA THR A 96 18.16 -0.79 -31.04
C THR A 96 19.43 -0.88 -31.90
N THR A 97 20.62 -0.67 -31.32
CA THR A 97 21.89 -0.79 -32.00
C THR A 97 22.10 -2.23 -32.53
N LEU A 98 21.78 -3.24 -31.69
CA LEU A 98 21.88 -4.64 -32.11
C LEU A 98 20.88 -5.00 -33.22
N ALA A 99 19.67 -4.48 -33.19
CA ALA A 99 18.67 -4.68 -34.23
C ALA A 99 19.13 -4.10 -35.59
N VAL A 100 19.69 -2.88 -35.54
CA VAL A 100 20.26 -2.24 -36.75
C VAL A 100 21.42 -3.04 -37.30
N SER A 101 22.34 -3.53 -36.45
CA SER A 101 23.51 -4.31 -36.86
C SER A 101 23.16 -5.71 -37.39
N ASN A 102 21.98 -6.23 -37.11
CA ASN A 102 21.51 -7.55 -37.51
C ASN A 102 20.25 -7.48 -38.37
N ILE A 103 20.09 -6.44 -39.18
CA ILE A 103 18.83 -6.12 -39.88
C ILE A 103 18.35 -7.25 -40.80
N ASP A 104 19.25 -8.06 -41.33
CA ASP A 104 18.94 -9.16 -42.22
C ASP A 104 18.49 -10.44 -41.47
N ASP A 105 18.72 -10.53 -40.15
CA ASP A 105 18.28 -11.64 -39.29
C ASP A 105 16.94 -11.30 -38.62
N LYS A 106 15.85 -11.67 -39.30
CA LYS A 106 14.48 -11.36 -38.87
C LYS A 106 14.13 -11.90 -37.48
N GLU A 107 14.67 -13.07 -37.09
CA GLU A 107 14.38 -13.66 -35.77
C GLU A 107 15.04 -12.86 -34.65
N ARG A 108 16.32 -12.50 -34.82
CA ARG A 108 17.05 -11.67 -33.85
C ARG A 108 16.45 -10.27 -33.76
N VAL A 109 16.11 -9.67 -34.89
CA VAL A 109 15.46 -8.35 -34.92
C VAL A 109 14.14 -8.40 -34.15
N ARG A 110 13.32 -9.43 -34.32
CA ARG A 110 12.07 -9.61 -33.59
C ARG A 110 12.30 -9.74 -32.09
N ASP A 111 13.28 -10.50 -31.65
CA ASP A 111 13.67 -10.65 -30.23
C ASP A 111 14.13 -9.31 -29.67
N TYR A 112 14.97 -8.55 -30.36
CA TYR A 112 15.42 -7.23 -29.91
C TYR A 112 14.28 -6.22 -29.82
N LEU A 113 13.36 -6.20 -30.79
CA LEU A 113 12.16 -5.35 -30.74
C LEU A 113 11.26 -5.70 -29.53
N GLY A 114 11.09 -6.98 -29.23
CA GLY A 114 10.38 -7.43 -28.03
C GLY A 114 11.02 -6.92 -26.73
N LYS A 115 12.35 -6.97 -26.64
CA LYS A 115 13.12 -6.45 -25.50
C LYS A 115 13.05 -4.93 -25.40
N ILE A 116 13.06 -4.21 -26.53
CA ILE A 116 12.87 -2.76 -26.59
C ILE A 116 11.48 -2.40 -26.05
N LEU A 117 10.43 -3.07 -26.54
CA LEU A 117 9.05 -2.82 -26.11
C LEU A 117 8.88 -3.08 -24.61
N SER A 118 9.42 -4.18 -24.10
CA SER A 118 9.40 -4.49 -22.66
C SER A 118 10.11 -3.44 -21.83
N SER A 119 11.28 -2.96 -22.27
CA SER A 119 12.04 -1.92 -21.57
C SER A 119 11.35 -0.57 -21.62
N SER A 120 10.69 -0.24 -22.74
CA SER A 120 9.90 1.00 -22.90
C SER A 120 8.68 1.01 -22.01
N ASN A 121 7.94 -0.09 -21.91
CA ASN A 121 6.79 -0.23 -21.03
C ASN A 121 7.21 -0.13 -19.54
N HIS A 122 8.35 -0.71 -19.19
CA HIS A 122 8.91 -0.58 -17.86
C HIS A 122 9.27 0.87 -17.52
N LEU A 123 9.90 1.60 -18.45
CA LEU A 123 10.24 3.01 -18.28
C LEU A 123 8.99 3.87 -18.12
N LEU A 124 7.95 3.60 -18.90
CA LEU A 124 6.67 4.31 -18.81
C LEU A 124 6.00 4.09 -17.44
N SER A 125 6.01 2.85 -16.94
CA SER A 125 5.51 2.55 -15.59
C SER A 125 6.28 3.31 -14.51
N LEU A 126 7.63 3.37 -14.61
CA LEU A 126 8.47 4.14 -13.68
C LEU A 126 8.09 5.63 -13.67
N ILE A 127 7.93 6.22 -14.85
CA ILE A 127 7.56 7.64 -14.97
C ILE A 127 6.20 7.90 -14.34
N ASN A 128 5.21 7.03 -14.59
CA ASN A 128 3.87 7.16 -14.03
C ASN A 128 3.88 7.03 -12.50
N ASP A 129 4.65 6.09 -11.93
CA ASP A 129 4.82 5.93 -10.48
C ASP A 129 5.40 7.21 -9.85
N ILE A 130 6.41 7.83 -10.50
CA ILE A 130 7.02 9.09 -10.01
C ILE A 130 6.01 10.24 -10.06
N LEU A 131 5.26 10.36 -11.15
CA LEU A 131 4.23 11.40 -11.30
C LEU A 131 3.11 11.22 -10.27
N ASP A 132 2.65 9.99 -10.05
CA ASP A 132 1.63 9.70 -9.03
C ASP A 132 2.15 10.05 -7.64
N MET A 133 3.38 9.64 -7.29
CA MET A 133 3.97 9.99 -6.00
C MET A 133 4.09 11.51 -5.79
N SER A 134 4.53 12.25 -6.83
CA SER A 134 4.60 13.71 -6.79
C SER A 134 3.24 14.38 -6.61
N ARG A 135 2.19 13.84 -7.24
CA ARG A 135 0.81 14.32 -7.08
C ARG A 135 0.26 14.01 -5.70
N ILE A 136 0.58 12.84 -5.14
CA ILE A 136 0.24 12.45 -3.76
C ILE A 136 0.87 13.43 -2.77
N GLU A 137 2.19 13.62 -2.83
CA GLU A 137 2.94 14.51 -1.92
C GLU A 137 2.45 15.97 -1.97
N SER A 138 2.03 16.43 -3.15
CA SER A 138 1.49 17.79 -3.32
C SER A 138 0.01 17.93 -2.99
N GLY A 139 -0.68 16.85 -2.57
CA GLY A 139 -2.11 16.85 -2.27
C GLY A 139 -3.01 17.15 -3.49
N LYS A 140 -2.50 16.95 -4.71
CA LYS A 140 -3.20 17.28 -5.96
C LYS A 140 -3.93 16.10 -6.59
N ILE A 141 -3.95 14.95 -5.95
CA ILE A 141 -4.78 13.84 -6.40
C ILE A 141 -6.20 14.05 -5.90
N HIS A 142 -7.14 13.98 -6.82
CA HIS A 142 -8.58 13.94 -6.56
C HIS A 142 -9.09 12.57 -7.02
N LEU A 143 -9.96 11.96 -6.24
CA LEU A 143 -10.66 10.74 -6.64
C LEU A 143 -11.83 11.11 -7.54
N GLU A 144 -11.97 10.41 -8.64
CA GLU A 144 -13.09 10.54 -9.57
C GLU A 144 -14.06 9.37 -9.35
N GLU A 145 -15.02 9.55 -8.45
CA GLU A 145 -16.04 8.53 -8.21
C GLU A 145 -16.96 8.40 -9.43
N THR A 146 -17.03 7.21 -9.98
CA THR A 146 -17.90 6.82 -11.08
C THR A 146 -18.71 5.59 -10.69
N GLU A 147 -19.72 5.25 -11.46
CA GLU A 147 -20.45 3.98 -11.35
C GLU A 147 -19.55 2.84 -11.81
N VAL A 148 -19.38 1.84 -10.92
CA VAL A 148 -18.45 0.71 -11.13
C VAL A 148 -19.11 -0.58 -10.68
N SER A 149 -19.05 -1.60 -11.53
CA SER A 149 -19.33 -2.98 -11.14
C SER A 149 -18.05 -3.66 -10.68
N LEU A 150 -18.03 -4.14 -9.45
CA LEU A 150 -16.86 -4.84 -8.88
C LEU A 150 -16.60 -6.17 -9.59
N SER A 151 -17.63 -6.84 -10.09
CA SER A 151 -17.48 -8.05 -10.90
C SER A 151 -16.78 -7.77 -12.22
N GLU A 152 -17.11 -6.66 -12.91
CA GLU A 152 -16.40 -6.24 -14.13
C GLU A 152 -14.94 -5.92 -13.83
N VAL A 153 -14.65 -5.22 -12.73
CA VAL A 153 -13.27 -4.93 -12.32
C VAL A 153 -12.47 -6.22 -12.16
N LEU A 154 -13.00 -7.23 -11.47
CA LEU A 154 -12.32 -8.51 -11.29
C LEU A 154 -12.15 -9.27 -12.61
N HIS A 155 -13.13 -9.21 -13.51
CA HIS A 155 -13.04 -9.81 -14.84
C HIS A 155 -11.95 -9.16 -15.70
N ASP A 156 -11.89 -7.82 -15.72
CA ASP A 156 -10.87 -7.05 -16.43
C ASP A 156 -9.47 -7.41 -15.90
N LEU A 157 -9.32 -7.44 -14.57
CA LEU A 157 -8.05 -7.82 -13.92
C LEU A 157 -7.61 -9.24 -14.30
N LYS A 158 -8.53 -10.21 -14.26
CA LYS A 158 -8.24 -11.60 -14.69
C LYS A 158 -7.71 -11.63 -16.12
N THR A 159 -8.34 -10.89 -17.01
CA THR A 159 -7.94 -10.81 -18.43
C THR A 159 -6.53 -10.23 -18.58
N ILE A 160 -6.22 -9.14 -17.86
CA ILE A 160 -4.91 -8.47 -17.91
C ILE A 160 -3.78 -9.37 -17.43
N ILE A 161 -3.99 -10.10 -16.31
CA ILE A 161 -2.93 -10.90 -15.70
C ILE A 161 -2.80 -12.31 -16.26
N SER A 162 -3.79 -12.81 -17.02
CA SER A 162 -3.85 -14.20 -17.53
C SER A 162 -2.58 -14.61 -18.27
N GLY A 163 -2.04 -13.74 -19.12
CA GLY A 163 -0.81 -14.02 -19.85
C GLY A 163 0.41 -14.26 -18.94
N GLN A 164 0.53 -13.49 -17.84
CA GLN A 164 1.61 -13.65 -16.88
C GLN A 164 1.45 -14.91 -16.02
N ILE A 165 0.21 -15.21 -15.63
CA ILE A 165 -0.15 -16.44 -14.90
C ILE A 165 0.23 -17.68 -15.71
N HIS A 166 -0.18 -17.75 -16.99
CA HIS A 166 0.16 -18.86 -17.87
C HIS A 166 1.68 -18.97 -18.14
N ALA A 167 2.34 -17.85 -18.44
CA ALA A 167 3.79 -17.84 -18.70
C ALA A 167 4.60 -18.35 -17.50
N LYS A 168 4.12 -18.17 -16.29
CA LYS A 168 4.77 -18.58 -15.04
C LYS A 168 4.21 -19.90 -14.48
N GLN A 169 3.22 -20.51 -15.14
CA GLN A 169 2.55 -21.74 -14.72
C GLN A 169 1.98 -21.64 -13.30
N LEU A 170 1.32 -20.50 -12.97
CA LEU A 170 0.67 -20.30 -11.69
C LEU A 170 -0.80 -20.71 -11.75
N GLU A 171 -1.33 -21.09 -10.60
CA GLU A 171 -2.77 -21.25 -10.41
C GLU A 171 -3.39 -19.93 -9.91
N LEU A 172 -4.49 -19.50 -10.54
CA LEU A 172 -5.22 -18.29 -10.15
C LEU A 172 -6.63 -18.65 -9.71
N TYR A 173 -6.98 -18.28 -8.48
CA TYR A 173 -8.33 -18.38 -7.95
C TYR A 173 -8.89 -16.96 -7.72
N MET A 174 -10.11 -16.72 -8.19
CA MET A 174 -10.81 -15.45 -7.96
C MET A 174 -12.21 -15.75 -7.47
N ASP A 175 -12.45 -15.48 -6.18
CA ASP A 175 -13.70 -15.77 -5.49
C ASP A 175 -14.44 -14.48 -5.15
N VAL A 176 -15.72 -14.42 -5.45
CA VAL A 176 -16.67 -13.41 -4.96
C VAL A 176 -17.62 -14.10 -4.00
N MET A 177 -17.51 -13.82 -2.71
CA MET A 177 -18.26 -14.50 -1.67
C MET A 177 -19.10 -13.50 -0.88
N ASP A 178 -20.38 -13.83 -0.69
CA ASP A 178 -21.29 -13.04 0.15
C ASP A 178 -21.35 -11.54 -0.27
N VAL A 179 -21.31 -11.27 -1.59
CA VAL A 179 -21.48 -9.93 -2.16
C VAL A 179 -22.89 -9.81 -2.69
N THR A 180 -23.65 -8.89 -2.10
CA THR A 180 -25.03 -8.61 -2.48
C THR A 180 -25.11 -7.37 -3.39
N ASN A 181 -24.27 -6.39 -3.13
CA ASN A 181 -24.21 -5.13 -3.87
C ASN A 181 -22.89 -5.05 -4.64
N GLU A 182 -22.93 -5.43 -5.92
CA GLU A 182 -21.75 -5.42 -6.79
C GLU A 182 -21.51 -4.03 -7.39
N ASP A 183 -22.57 -3.24 -7.53
CA ASP A 183 -22.55 -1.92 -8.16
C ASP A 183 -22.33 -0.83 -7.12
N VAL A 184 -21.20 -0.15 -7.23
CA VAL A 184 -20.72 0.83 -6.26
C VAL A 184 -20.25 2.11 -6.94
N TYR A 185 -20.09 3.18 -6.16
CA TYR A 185 -19.39 4.39 -6.59
C TYR A 185 -17.95 4.35 -6.09
N CYS A 186 -17.00 4.34 -7.00
CA CYS A 186 -15.58 4.47 -6.68
C CYS A 186 -14.76 4.99 -7.87
N ASP A 187 -13.49 5.29 -7.66
CA ASP A 187 -12.55 5.55 -8.74
C ASP A 187 -12.04 4.22 -9.32
N LYS A 188 -12.62 3.77 -10.46
CA LYS A 188 -12.26 2.54 -11.15
C LYS A 188 -10.77 2.49 -11.49
N THR A 189 -10.19 3.61 -11.91
CA THR A 189 -8.78 3.68 -12.33
C THR A 189 -7.86 3.45 -11.15
N ARG A 190 -8.14 4.10 -10.02
CA ARG A 190 -7.35 3.95 -8.80
C ARG A 190 -7.54 2.59 -8.14
N LEU A 191 -8.75 2.05 -8.14
CA LEU A 191 -9.01 0.69 -7.65
C LEU A 191 -8.23 -0.34 -8.49
N ASN A 192 -8.28 -0.25 -9.81
CA ASN A 192 -7.50 -1.10 -10.71
C ASN A 192 -5.99 -0.97 -10.47
N GLN A 193 -5.48 0.26 -10.27
CA GLN A 193 -4.07 0.50 -9.98
C GLN A 193 -3.63 -0.21 -8.70
N VAL A 194 -4.42 -0.11 -7.62
CA VAL A 194 -4.17 -0.82 -6.36
C VAL A 194 -4.12 -2.33 -6.57
N LEU A 195 -5.15 -2.89 -7.20
CA LEU A 195 -5.26 -4.34 -7.37
C LEU A 195 -4.20 -4.90 -8.32
N LEU A 196 -3.91 -4.23 -9.44
CA LEU A 196 -2.84 -4.62 -10.37
C LEU A 196 -1.47 -4.58 -9.71
N ASN A 197 -1.21 -3.60 -8.85
CA ASN A 197 0.06 -3.53 -8.12
C ASN A 197 0.22 -4.71 -7.15
N LEU A 198 -0.82 -5.08 -6.42
CA LEU A 198 -0.79 -6.24 -5.52
C LEU A 198 -0.66 -7.55 -6.29
N LEU A 199 -1.44 -7.72 -7.36
CA LEU A 199 -1.42 -8.92 -8.21
C LEU A 199 -0.08 -9.10 -8.93
N SER A 200 0.48 -8.02 -9.47
CA SER A 200 1.80 -8.08 -10.12
C SER A 200 2.90 -8.47 -9.13
N ASN A 201 2.83 -7.98 -7.88
CA ASN A 201 3.73 -8.41 -6.82
C ASN A 201 3.53 -9.88 -6.45
N ALA A 202 2.30 -10.33 -6.25
CA ALA A 202 1.97 -11.73 -5.97
C ALA A 202 2.52 -12.65 -7.09
N ILE A 203 2.23 -12.34 -8.36
CA ILE A 203 2.75 -13.10 -9.52
C ILE A 203 4.27 -13.08 -9.55
N LYS A 204 4.89 -11.94 -9.28
CA LYS A 204 6.33 -11.74 -9.32
C LYS A 204 7.07 -12.60 -8.30
N PHE A 205 6.57 -12.65 -7.07
CA PHE A 205 7.24 -13.28 -5.94
C PHE A 205 6.78 -14.72 -5.65
N THR A 206 5.81 -15.23 -6.39
CA THR A 206 5.39 -16.63 -6.34
C THR A 206 6.24 -17.47 -7.31
N PRO A 207 6.87 -18.58 -6.90
CA PRO A 207 7.58 -19.50 -7.78
C PRO A 207 6.62 -20.12 -8.82
N ALA A 208 7.19 -20.65 -9.92
CA ALA A 208 6.42 -21.42 -10.90
C ALA A 208 5.71 -22.61 -10.22
N GLY A 209 4.47 -22.88 -10.63
CA GLY A 209 3.60 -23.89 -10.01
C GLY A 209 2.97 -23.46 -8.69
N GLY A 210 3.16 -22.20 -8.26
CA GLY A 210 2.51 -21.67 -7.07
C GLY A 210 1.10 -21.15 -7.35
N THR A 211 0.48 -20.60 -6.31
CA THR A 211 -0.92 -20.20 -6.30
C THR A 211 -1.07 -18.73 -5.93
N VAL A 212 -1.91 -18.01 -6.66
CA VAL A 212 -2.35 -16.65 -6.33
C VAL A 212 -3.88 -16.66 -6.22
N SER A 213 -4.42 -16.06 -5.18
CA SER A 213 -5.87 -15.96 -5.00
C SER A 213 -6.32 -14.53 -4.69
N VAL A 214 -7.47 -14.16 -5.25
CA VAL A 214 -8.18 -12.92 -4.95
C VAL A 214 -9.53 -13.28 -4.38
N ARG A 215 -9.89 -12.68 -3.26
CA ARG A 215 -11.20 -12.86 -2.65
C ARG A 215 -11.84 -11.53 -2.35
N LEU A 216 -13.07 -11.36 -2.79
CA LEU A 216 -13.91 -10.21 -2.48
C LEU A 216 -15.03 -10.64 -1.53
N ARG A 217 -15.25 -9.86 -0.48
CA ARG A 217 -16.38 -10.01 0.45
C ARG A 217 -17.00 -8.66 0.77
N GLU A 218 -18.30 -8.66 0.97
CA GLU A 218 -19.07 -7.53 1.47
C GLU A 218 -19.38 -7.74 2.96
N TYR A 219 -19.28 -6.67 3.74
CA TYR A 219 -19.66 -6.62 5.15
C TYR A 219 -20.57 -5.39 5.37
N PRO A 220 -21.45 -5.45 6.37
CA PRO A 220 -22.28 -4.31 6.73
C PRO A 220 -21.45 -3.07 7.00
N GLY A 221 -21.78 -1.98 6.32
CA GLY A 221 -21.14 -0.69 6.51
C GLY A 221 -21.63 0.03 7.77
N THR A 222 -20.83 0.98 8.24
CA THR A 222 -21.20 1.81 9.40
C THR A 222 -22.08 2.99 9.05
N GLN A 223 -22.15 3.38 7.77
CA GLN A 223 -22.93 4.50 7.26
C GLN A 223 -24.03 4.00 6.31
N ARG A 224 -25.21 4.61 6.39
CA ARG A 224 -26.34 4.25 5.53
C ARG A 224 -26.00 4.49 4.06
N GLY A 225 -26.14 3.47 3.22
CA GLY A 225 -25.85 3.52 1.79
C GLY A 225 -24.38 3.32 1.44
N CYS A 226 -23.55 2.93 2.42
CA CYS A 226 -22.16 2.51 2.21
C CYS A 226 -21.96 1.13 2.83
N GLU A 227 -21.36 0.21 2.09
CA GLU A 227 -20.97 -1.09 2.59
C GLU A 227 -19.45 -1.22 2.64
N LEU A 228 -18.95 -2.13 3.46
CA LEU A 228 -17.52 -2.36 3.61
C LEU A 228 -17.11 -3.55 2.75
N TYR A 229 -16.26 -3.30 1.75
CA TYR A 229 -15.73 -4.34 0.88
C TYR A 229 -14.33 -4.73 1.32
N GLU A 230 -14.13 -6.00 1.59
CA GLU A 230 -12.81 -6.58 1.90
C GLU A 230 -12.29 -7.34 0.68
N ILE A 231 -11.16 -6.89 0.16
CA ILE A 231 -10.45 -7.53 -0.95
C ILE A 231 -9.17 -8.12 -0.40
N ARG A 232 -9.01 -9.43 -0.54
CA ARG A 232 -7.81 -10.17 -0.14
C ARG A 232 -7.05 -10.63 -1.37
N VAL A 233 -5.77 -10.29 -1.45
CA VAL A 233 -4.84 -10.81 -2.46
C VAL A 233 -3.81 -11.64 -1.73
N LYS A 234 -3.82 -12.96 -1.98
CA LYS A 234 -2.95 -13.92 -1.30
C LYS A 234 -2.12 -14.69 -2.30
N ASP A 235 -0.85 -14.91 -1.95
CA ASP A 235 0.08 -15.78 -2.64
C ASP A 235 0.74 -16.78 -1.69
N ASN A 236 1.26 -17.88 -2.24
CA ASN A 236 2.09 -18.85 -1.54
C ASN A 236 3.57 -18.71 -1.90
N GLY A 237 4.01 -17.48 -2.19
CA GLY A 237 5.37 -17.17 -2.60
C GLY A 237 6.39 -17.15 -1.47
N ILE A 238 7.47 -16.39 -1.69
CA ILE A 238 8.62 -16.34 -0.77
C ILE A 238 8.32 -15.67 0.58
N GLY A 239 7.21 -14.92 0.68
CA GLY A 239 6.91 -14.12 1.86
C GLY A 239 7.93 -13.01 2.14
N MET A 240 7.80 -12.36 3.30
CA MET A 240 8.63 -11.23 3.70
C MET A 240 9.09 -11.36 5.15
N SER A 241 10.25 -10.74 5.48
CA SER A 241 10.73 -10.67 6.86
C SER A 241 9.90 -9.67 7.69
N GLN A 242 9.74 -9.93 8.98
CA GLN A 242 9.03 -9.03 9.90
C GLN A 242 9.65 -7.62 9.96
N LYS A 243 10.96 -7.52 9.76
CA LYS A 243 11.67 -6.24 9.68
C LYS A 243 11.27 -5.44 8.45
N PHE A 244 11.02 -6.10 7.31
CA PHE A 244 10.60 -5.44 6.08
C PHE A 244 9.11 -5.07 6.11
N VAL A 245 8.26 -5.87 6.75
CA VAL A 245 6.83 -5.58 6.92
C VAL A 245 6.58 -4.20 7.52
N GLN A 246 7.41 -3.78 8.51
CA GLN A 246 7.29 -2.46 9.14
C GLN A 246 7.54 -1.29 8.18
N LYS A 247 8.18 -1.56 7.03
CA LYS A 247 8.61 -0.54 6.08
C LYS A 247 8.01 -0.71 4.68
N ILE A 248 7.20 -1.76 4.45
CA ILE A 248 6.71 -2.10 3.11
C ILE A 248 5.94 -0.97 2.43
N PHE A 249 5.26 -0.14 3.21
CA PHE A 249 4.51 1.02 2.72
C PHE A 249 5.33 2.32 2.68
N SER A 250 6.59 2.28 3.14
CA SER A 250 7.49 3.42 3.01
C SER A 250 8.00 3.52 1.58
N PRO A 251 8.03 4.72 0.98
CA PRO A 251 8.56 4.90 -0.37
C PRO A 251 9.99 4.39 -0.49
N PHE A 252 10.31 3.73 -1.64
CA PHE A 252 11.65 3.27 -2.02
C PHE A 252 12.24 2.12 -1.20
N GLU A 253 11.49 1.57 -0.26
CA GLU A 253 11.94 0.41 0.50
C GLU A 253 11.83 -0.86 -0.35
N ARG A 254 12.88 -1.67 -0.28
CA ARG A 254 12.98 -2.98 -0.97
C ARG A 254 13.67 -3.96 -0.06
N GLU A 255 13.16 -5.17 0.00
CA GLU A 255 13.85 -6.24 0.73
C GLU A 255 15.08 -6.69 -0.08
N ARG A 256 16.27 -6.51 0.52
CA ARG A 256 17.54 -6.92 -0.08
C ARG A 256 17.92 -8.31 0.40
N THR A 257 17.51 -9.32 -0.32
CA THR A 257 17.99 -10.70 -0.14
C THR A 257 18.66 -11.17 -1.43
N SER A 258 19.50 -12.20 -1.35
CA SER A 258 20.19 -12.77 -2.52
C SER A 258 19.21 -13.24 -3.61
N THR A 259 18.02 -13.61 -3.23
CA THR A 259 16.95 -14.07 -4.12
C THR A 259 16.18 -12.91 -4.77
N VAL A 260 15.97 -11.80 -4.01
CA VAL A 260 15.16 -10.63 -4.42
C VAL A 260 15.99 -9.58 -5.16
N SER A 261 17.32 -9.56 -4.98
CA SER A 261 18.19 -8.54 -5.57
C SER A 261 18.19 -8.53 -7.11
N ARG A 262 17.75 -9.61 -7.76
CA ARG A 262 17.61 -9.71 -9.22
C ARG A 262 16.22 -9.27 -9.73
N THR A 263 15.28 -8.98 -8.85
CA THR A 263 13.89 -8.69 -9.21
C THR A 263 13.69 -7.19 -9.33
N GLN A 264 13.43 -6.68 -10.53
CA GLN A 264 13.20 -5.24 -10.80
C GLN A 264 11.95 -4.70 -10.07
N GLY A 265 12.00 -3.45 -9.62
CA GLY A 265 10.87 -2.74 -9.03
C GLY A 265 11.28 -1.38 -8.48
N THR A 266 10.37 -0.40 -8.54
CA THR A 266 10.58 0.99 -8.11
C THR A 266 10.66 1.17 -6.59
N GLY A 267 10.01 0.27 -5.83
CA GLY A 267 9.74 0.46 -4.40
C GLY A 267 8.70 1.54 -4.12
N LEU A 268 8.02 2.06 -5.16
CA LEU A 268 6.95 3.06 -5.02
C LEU A 268 5.56 2.44 -4.98
N GLY A 269 5.36 1.31 -5.66
CA GLY A 269 4.04 0.73 -5.85
C GLY A 269 3.27 0.52 -4.54
N MET A 270 3.90 -0.02 -3.50
CA MET A 270 3.23 -0.24 -2.22
C MET A 270 2.90 1.05 -1.46
N ALA A 271 3.77 2.07 -1.56
CA ALA A 271 3.50 3.39 -1.00
C ALA A 271 2.34 4.07 -1.73
N ILE A 272 2.30 4.01 -3.06
CA ILE A 272 1.18 4.51 -3.89
C ILE A 272 -0.11 3.76 -3.52
N THR A 273 -0.07 2.42 -3.43
CA THR A 273 -1.21 1.61 -3.02
C THR A 273 -1.78 2.06 -1.67
N LYS A 274 -0.92 2.22 -0.66
CA LYS A 274 -1.34 2.70 0.68
C LYS A 274 -2.01 4.07 0.61
N ASN A 275 -1.40 5.02 -0.09
CA ASN A 275 -1.97 6.37 -0.23
C ASN A 275 -3.32 6.37 -0.96
N ILE A 276 -3.47 5.60 -2.04
CA ILE A 276 -4.75 5.48 -2.76
C ILE A 276 -5.83 4.89 -1.84
N VAL A 277 -5.52 3.80 -1.13
CA VAL A 277 -6.46 3.18 -0.18
C VAL A 277 -6.85 4.15 0.93
N ASP A 278 -5.91 4.92 1.48
CA ASP A 278 -6.19 5.94 2.50
C ASP A 278 -7.07 7.07 1.96
N MET A 279 -6.82 7.53 0.73
CA MET A 279 -7.66 8.53 0.07
C MET A 279 -9.10 8.03 -0.18
N MET A 280 -9.26 6.73 -0.46
CA MET A 280 -10.58 6.08 -0.57
C MET A 280 -11.24 5.83 0.80
N GLY A 281 -10.66 6.31 1.89
CA GLY A 281 -11.18 6.12 3.25
C GLY A 281 -11.03 4.70 3.79
N GLY A 282 -10.21 3.88 3.15
CA GLY A 282 -10.02 2.48 3.49
C GLY A 282 -8.80 2.19 4.34
N THR A 283 -8.54 0.90 4.53
CA THR A 283 -7.35 0.39 5.22
C THR A 283 -6.69 -0.72 4.41
N ILE A 284 -5.37 -0.85 4.53
CA ILE A 284 -4.62 -1.97 3.97
C ILE A 284 -3.74 -2.58 5.06
N GLU A 285 -3.80 -3.90 5.18
CA GLU A 285 -3.03 -4.71 6.10
C GLU A 285 -2.22 -5.76 5.33
N VAL A 286 -1.14 -6.25 5.92
CA VAL A 286 -0.32 -7.33 5.34
C VAL A 286 -0.08 -8.41 6.38
N GLN A 287 -0.29 -9.66 5.97
CA GLN A 287 0.04 -10.86 6.73
C GLN A 287 1.02 -11.68 5.89
N THR A 288 2.19 -11.97 6.44
CA THR A 288 3.24 -12.68 5.70
C THR A 288 4.19 -13.41 6.63
N GLU A 289 4.72 -14.51 6.13
CA GLU A 289 5.78 -15.27 6.77
C GLU A 289 6.75 -15.76 5.68
N GLN A 290 8.05 -15.65 5.95
CA GLN A 290 9.06 -16.11 4.99
C GLN A 290 8.87 -17.59 4.64
N GLY A 291 8.82 -17.89 3.34
CA GLY A 291 8.60 -19.23 2.80
C GLY A 291 7.14 -19.71 2.79
N LYS A 292 6.19 -18.93 3.30
CA LYS A 292 4.75 -19.30 3.32
C LYS A 292 3.88 -18.39 2.45
N GLY A 293 4.42 -17.27 1.95
CA GLY A 293 3.71 -16.33 1.10
C GLY A 293 3.23 -15.09 1.81
N THR A 294 2.38 -14.33 1.13
CA THR A 294 1.86 -13.04 1.59
C THR A 294 0.37 -12.95 1.33
N GLU A 295 -0.36 -12.33 2.26
CA GLU A 295 -1.76 -11.92 2.09
C GLU A 295 -1.89 -10.43 2.37
N PHE A 296 -2.34 -9.66 1.37
CA PHE A 296 -2.77 -8.28 1.53
C PHE A 296 -4.27 -8.23 1.71
N ILE A 297 -4.72 -7.46 2.70
CA ILE A 297 -6.13 -7.29 3.05
C ILE A 297 -6.46 -5.82 2.93
N ILE A 298 -7.30 -5.48 1.95
CA ILE A 298 -7.79 -4.11 1.74
C ILE A 298 -9.23 -4.06 2.19
N ARG A 299 -9.61 -3.02 2.94
CA ARG A 299 -10.99 -2.74 3.31
C ARG A 299 -11.37 -1.35 2.85
N LEU A 300 -12.40 -1.26 2.01
CA LEU A 300 -12.87 -0.01 1.42
C LEU A 300 -14.35 0.21 1.79
N PRO A 301 -14.70 1.33 2.42
CA PRO A 301 -16.08 1.73 2.55
C PRO A 301 -16.53 2.34 1.21
N LEU A 302 -17.36 1.61 0.45
CA LEU A 302 -17.84 2.07 -0.84
C LEU A 302 -19.34 2.36 -0.77
N ARG A 303 -19.75 3.45 -1.42
CA ARG A 303 -21.15 3.81 -1.53
C ARG A 303 -21.82 2.90 -2.57
N ILE A 304 -22.89 2.23 -2.18
CA ILE A 304 -23.67 1.39 -3.09
C ILE A 304 -24.50 2.26 -4.04
N GLN A 305 -24.66 1.77 -5.27
CA GLN A 305 -25.59 2.39 -6.21
C GLN A 305 -27.04 2.07 -5.77
N PRO A 306 -27.97 3.02 -5.91
CA PRO A 306 -29.38 2.68 -5.71
C PRO A 306 -29.73 1.58 -6.71
N GLU A 307 -30.45 0.54 -6.22
CA GLU A 307 -30.85 -0.61 -7.03
C GLU A 307 -31.54 -0.16 -8.33
N ASN A 308 -30.77 0.08 -9.38
CA ASN A 308 -31.28 0.30 -10.73
C ASN A 308 -31.32 -0.99 -11.55
N HIS A 309 -30.71 -2.05 -11.04
CA HIS A 309 -30.81 -3.39 -11.60
C HIS A 309 -31.71 -4.25 -10.72
N ARG A 310 -33.00 -3.89 -10.64
CA ARG A 310 -33.99 -4.95 -10.53
C ARG A 310 -33.73 -5.84 -11.73
N ILE A 311 -33.18 -7.03 -11.52
CA ILE A 311 -33.36 -8.11 -12.47
C ILE A 311 -34.88 -8.22 -12.55
N GLU A 312 -35.47 -7.60 -13.58
CA GLU A 312 -36.91 -7.69 -13.79
C GLU A 312 -37.20 -9.16 -13.95
N LYS A 313 -38.15 -9.63 -13.17
CA LYS A 313 -38.65 -11.00 -13.37
C LYS A 313 -39.01 -11.15 -14.82
N ILE A 314 -38.34 -12.05 -15.49
CA ILE A 314 -38.65 -12.34 -16.90
C ILE A 314 -40.00 -13.08 -16.92
N ALA A 315 -41.02 -12.40 -17.42
CA ALA A 315 -42.42 -12.93 -17.37
C ALA A 315 -42.52 -14.33 -17.95
N GLU A 316 -41.72 -14.62 -18.99
CA GLU A 316 -41.69 -15.96 -19.64
C GLU A 316 -41.03 -17.04 -18.77
N LEU A 317 -40.22 -16.66 -17.79
CA LEU A 317 -39.54 -17.58 -16.89
C LEU A 317 -40.24 -17.72 -15.53
N GLU A 318 -41.24 -16.90 -15.24
CA GLU A 318 -41.91 -16.88 -13.94
C GLU A 318 -42.59 -18.22 -13.63
N GLY A 319 -42.17 -18.84 -12.54
CA GLY A 319 -42.72 -20.10 -12.06
C GLY A 319 -42.18 -21.35 -12.76
N LEU A 320 -41.35 -21.24 -13.80
CA LEU A 320 -40.68 -22.38 -14.41
C LEU A 320 -39.74 -23.04 -13.41
N LYS A 321 -39.58 -24.35 -13.50
CA LYS A 321 -38.65 -25.10 -12.67
C LYS A 321 -37.30 -25.27 -13.37
N ALA A 322 -36.24 -25.07 -12.64
CA ALA A 322 -34.87 -25.32 -13.08
C ALA A 322 -34.14 -26.22 -12.08
N LEU A 323 -33.37 -27.16 -12.58
CA LEU A 323 -32.44 -27.95 -11.80
C LEU A 323 -31.02 -27.61 -12.18
N VAL A 324 -30.22 -27.15 -11.21
CA VAL A 324 -28.80 -26.88 -11.38
C VAL A 324 -28.02 -28.10 -10.95
N VAL A 325 -27.12 -28.59 -11.82
CA VAL A 325 -26.27 -29.74 -11.54
C VAL A 325 -24.82 -29.36 -11.76
N ASP A 326 -24.05 -29.35 -10.69
CA ASP A 326 -22.62 -29.03 -10.71
C ASP A 326 -21.95 -29.71 -9.52
N ASP A 327 -20.69 -30.08 -9.61
CA ASP A 327 -19.95 -30.70 -8.50
C ASP A 327 -19.43 -29.66 -7.48
N ASP A 328 -19.48 -28.37 -7.81
CA ASP A 328 -19.19 -27.27 -6.87
C ASP A 328 -20.47 -26.70 -6.26
N PHE A 329 -20.56 -26.81 -4.92
CA PHE A 329 -21.65 -26.25 -4.13
C PHE A 329 -21.85 -24.73 -4.36
N ASN A 330 -20.75 -23.98 -4.45
CA ASN A 330 -20.83 -22.51 -4.60
C ASN A 330 -21.41 -22.13 -5.96
N THR A 331 -21.05 -22.86 -7.01
CA THR A 331 -21.62 -22.71 -8.36
C THR A 331 -23.11 -22.99 -8.32
N CYS A 332 -23.52 -24.09 -7.72
CA CYS A 332 -24.93 -24.46 -7.57
C CYS A 332 -25.74 -23.39 -6.83
N ASP A 333 -25.26 -22.94 -5.69
CA ASP A 333 -25.93 -21.92 -4.86
C ASP A 333 -26.03 -20.56 -5.60
N SER A 334 -24.98 -20.13 -6.27
CA SER A 334 -24.97 -18.87 -7.02
C SER A 334 -25.93 -18.87 -8.20
N VAL A 335 -25.91 -19.94 -9.01
CA VAL A 335 -26.80 -20.08 -10.17
C VAL A 335 -28.27 -20.22 -9.71
N THR A 336 -28.52 -20.96 -8.64
CA THR A 336 -29.87 -21.09 -8.07
C THR A 336 -30.40 -19.73 -7.61
N LYS A 337 -29.62 -18.95 -6.89
CA LYS A 337 -30.01 -17.60 -6.47
C LYS A 337 -30.29 -16.66 -7.66
N MET A 338 -29.50 -16.74 -8.73
CA MET A 338 -29.75 -16.01 -9.98
C MET A 338 -31.12 -16.41 -10.61
N LEU A 339 -31.38 -17.70 -10.74
CA LEU A 339 -32.61 -18.20 -11.34
C LEU A 339 -33.85 -17.80 -10.52
N VAL A 340 -33.76 -17.83 -9.19
CA VAL A 340 -34.82 -17.35 -8.31
C VAL A 340 -35.04 -15.82 -8.48
N LYS A 341 -34.00 -15.02 -8.65
CA LYS A 341 -34.13 -13.57 -8.90
C LYS A 341 -34.89 -13.26 -10.20
N VAL A 342 -34.70 -14.05 -11.26
CA VAL A 342 -35.45 -13.88 -12.54
C VAL A 342 -36.88 -14.48 -12.51
N GLY A 343 -37.31 -15.06 -11.39
CA GLY A 343 -38.65 -15.54 -11.18
C GLY A 343 -38.85 -17.07 -11.33
N MET A 344 -37.76 -17.81 -11.53
CA MET A 344 -37.83 -19.30 -11.62
C MET A 344 -37.89 -19.97 -10.23
N ARG A 345 -38.34 -21.18 -10.19
CA ARG A 345 -38.19 -22.11 -9.05
C ARG A 345 -37.00 -23.00 -9.31
N SER A 346 -35.92 -22.81 -8.57
CA SER A 346 -34.66 -23.51 -8.80
C SER A 346 -34.31 -24.41 -7.61
N GLU A 347 -33.90 -25.62 -7.95
CA GLU A 347 -33.33 -26.62 -7.03
C GLU A 347 -31.96 -27.00 -7.57
N TRP A 348 -31.08 -27.54 -6.74
CA TRP A 348 -29.74 -27.94 -7.16
C TRP A 348 -29.34 -29.30 -6.59
N THR A 349 -28.39 -29.94 -7.26
CA THR A 349 -27.73 -31.16 -6.79
C THR A 349 -26.27 -31.19 -7.20
N LEU A 350 -25.42 -31.83 -6.41
CA LEU A 350 -23.98 -31.92 -6.65
C LEU A 350 -23.59 -33.08 -7.61
N SER A 351 -24.52 -33.88 -8.06
CA SER A 351 -24.19 -34.96 -8.98
C SER A 351 -25.30 -35.26 -9.98
N GLY A 352 -24.91 -35.62 -11.20
CA GLY A 352 -25.86 -36.07 -12.21
C GLY A 352 -26.63 -37.32 -11.82
N LYS A 353 -26.17 -38.14 -10.86
CA LYS A 353 -26.89 -39.33 -10.35
C LYS A 353 -28.06 -38.97 -9.44
N GLU A 354 -27.96 -37.84 -8.73
CA GLU A 354 -29.03 -37.33 -7.86
C GLU A 354 -30.05 -36.51 -8.66
N ALA A 355 -29.71 -36.11 -9.88
CA ALA A 355 -30.53 -35.30 -10.76
C ALA A 355 -31.58 -36.15 -11.53
N VAL A 356 -31.42 -37.48 -11.57
CA VAL A 356 -32.30 -38.47 -12.24
C VAL A 356 -33.10 -39.21 -11.21
#